data_526d3a08e07148e0a5eae895dd12c97e
#
_entry.id   526d3a08e07148e0a5eae895dd12c97e
#
_cell.length_a   1.000
_cell.length_b   1.000
_cell.length_c   1.000
_cell.angle_alpha   90.00
_cell.angle_beta   90.00
_cell.angle_gamma   90.00
#
_symmetry.space_group_name_H-M   'P 1'
#
loop_
_entity.id
_entity.type
_entity.pdbx_description
1 polymer ?
#
loop_
_entity_poly.entity_id
_entity_poly.type
_entity_poly.pdbx_seq_one_letter_code
_entity_poly.pdbx_strand_id
1 'polypeptide(L)'
;EEVRAKKAQGYRPEEYVNNNEVIRKALNKMYRGINGCTFEEVANTLKYKDPYMVLADFDAYQSAQQYASECYKDPAKWNNMSLYNIAGAGVFSADRAVDEYAKNIWKLTK
;
A
#
# COMPACT_ATOMS: atom_id res chain seq x y z
N GLU A 1 7.05 -5.32 -12.60
CA GLU A 1 6.76 -6.45 -13.54
C GLU A 1 5.38 -7.05 -13.26
N GLU A 2 5.02 -7.41 -12.04
CA GLU A 2 3.73 -8.02 -11.64
C GLU A 2 2.51 -7.19 -12.05
N VAL A 3 2.52 -5.88 -11.83
CA VAL A 3 1.41 -4.98 -12.21
C VAL A 3 1.17 -5.02 -13.73
N ARG A 4 2.23 -5.02 -14.53
CA ARG A 4 2.11 -5.11 -16.00
C ARG A 4 1.56 -6.47 -16.42
N ALA A 5 2.01 -7.54 -15.78
CA ALA A 5 1.52 -8.89 -16.05
C ALA A 5 0.03 -9.03 -15.72
N LYS A 6 -0.41 -8.56 -14.55
CA LYS A 6 -1.84 -8.57 -14.16
C LYS A 6 -2.70 -7.73 -15.13
N LYS A 7 -2.22 -6.56 -15.54
CA LYS A 7 -2.94 -5.74 -16.55
C LYS A 7 -3.06 -6.45 -17.89
N ALA A 8 -1.98 -7.08 -18.36
CA ALA A 8 -1.99 -7.83 -19.61
C ALA A 8 -2.91 -9.06 -19.56
N GLN A 9 -3.10 -9.66 -18.39
CA GLN A 9 -4.02 -10.77 -18.14
C GLN A 9 -5.49 -10.33 -18.01
N GLY A 10 -5.79 -9.04 -18.10
CA GLY A 10 -7.15 -8.53 -18.00
C GLY A 10 -7.60 -8.36 -16.55
N TYR A 11 -6.86 -7.58 -15.76
CA TYR A 11 -7.26 -7.26 -14.39
C TYR A 11 -8.67 -6.72 -14.28
N ARG A 12 -9.49 -7.33 -13.43
CA ARG A 12 -10.88 -6.99 -13.18
C ARG A 12 -11.12 -6.71 -11.69
N PRO A 13 -11.19 -5.44 -11.28
CA PRO A 13 -11.42 -5.06 -9.88
C PRO A 13 -12.71 -5.66 -9.32
N GLU A 14 -13.76 -5.76 -10.12
CA GLU A 14 -15.06 -6.30 -9.69
C GLU A 14 -14.97 -7.74 -9.18
N GLU A 15 -14.04 -8.55 -9.67
CA GLU A 15 -13.85 -9.91 -9.19
C GLU A 15 -13.40 -9.94 -7.73
N TYR A 16 -12.53 -9.01 -7.33
CA TYR A 16 -12.11 -8.85 -5.93
C TYR A 16 -13.27 -8.39 -5.04
N VAL A 17 -14.11 -7.48 -5.52
CA VAL A 17 -15.32 -7.06 -4.79
C VAL A 17 -16.29 -8.21 -4.61
N ASN A 18 -16.48 -9.03 -5.64
CA ASN A 18 -17.43 -10.15 -5.59
C ASN A 18 -16.94 -11.29 -4.69
N ASN A 19 -15.64 -11.54 -4.66
CA ASN A 19 -15.04 -12.65 -3.95
C ASN A 19 -14.60 -12.32 -2.52
N ASN A 20 -14.54 -11.03 -2.13
CA ASN A 20 -14.13 -10.61 -0.81
C ASN A 20 -15.22 -9.79 -0.11
N GLU A 21 -15.79 -10.38 0.96
CA GLU A 21 -16.87 -9.75 1.71
C GLU A 21 -16.43 -8.48 2.44
N VAL A 22 -15.19 -8.40 2.87
CA VAL A 22 -14.65 -7.23 3.59
C VAL A 22 -14.53 -6.04 2.64
N ILE A 23 -13.99 -6.26 1.44
CA ILE A 23 -13.93 -5.25 0.37
C ILE A 23 -15.35 -4.76 0.05
N ARG A 24 -16.29 -5.67 -0.15
CA ARG A 24 -17.69 -5.33 -0.45
C ARG A 24 -18.34 -4.49 0.64
N LYS A 25 -18.12 -4.86 1.92
CA LYS A 25 -18.61 -4.08 3.07
C LYS A 25 -17.99 -2.70 3.14
N ALA A 26 -16.69 -2.59 2.89
CA ALA A 26 -15.99 -1.31 2.86
C ALA A 26 -16.53 -0.37 1.77
N LEU A 27 -16.67 -0.86 0.53
CA LEU A 27 -17.25 -0.08 -0.56
C LEU A 27 -18.70 0.33 -0.27
N ASN A 28 -19.51 -0.57 0.27
CA ASN A 28 -20.88 -0.24 0.68
C ASN A 28 -20.93 0.85 1.75
N LYS A 29 -19.96 0.86 2.69
CA LYS A 29 -19.83 1.94 3.67
C LYS A 29 -19.48 3.27 3.02
N MET A 30 -18.62 3.25 2.00
CA MET A 30 -18.28 4.45 1.22
C MET A 30 -19.49 5.00 0.46
N TYR A 31 -20.30 4.14 -0.16
CA TYR A 31 -21.54 4.55 -0.83
C TYR A 31 -22.57 5.15 0.14
N ARG A 32 -22.73 4.55 1.32
CA ARG A 32 -23.66 5.08 2.37
C ARG A 32 -23.15 6.38 2.98
N GLY A 33 -21.87 6.64 2.89
CA GLY A 33 -21.24 7.81 3.47
C GLY A 33 -20.86 7.66 4.95
N ILE A 34 -20.02 8.57 5.38
CA ILE A 34 -19.50 8.67 6.76
C ILE A 34 -19.65 10.13 7.17
N ASN A 35 -20.28 10.38 8.32
CA ASN A 35 -20.50 11.74 8.87
C ASN A 35 -21.13 12.71 7.87
N GLY A 36 -22.08 12.25 7.08
CA GLY A 36 -22.80 13.09 6.10
C GLY A 36 -22.09 13.30 4.77
N CYS A 37 -20.86 12.77 4.59
CA CYS A 37 -20.13 12.82 3.34
C CYS A 37 -20.19 11.46 2.63
N THR A 38 -20.52 11.46 1.35
CA THR A 38 -20.45 10.27 0.51
C THR A 38 -19.09 10.19 -0.19
N PHE A 39 -18.61 8.96 -0.44
CA PHE A 39 -17.37 8.69 -1.14
C PHE A 39 -17.63 7.85 -2.39
N GLU A 40 -18.75 8.12 -3.05
CA GLU A 40 -19.25 7.33 -4.19
C GLU A 40 -18.24 7.33 -5.35
N GLU A 41 -17.67 8.48 -5.67
CA GLU A 41 -16.70 8.60 -6.77
C GLU A 41 -15.45 7.73 -6.53
N VAL A 42 -14.93 7.75 -5.31
CA VAL A 42 -13.78 6.91 -4.93
C VAL A 42 -14.15 5.43 -4.96
N ALA A 43 -15.33 5.07 -4.43
CA ALA A 43 -15.81 3.69 -4.44
C ALA A 43 -16.02 3.17 -5.88
N ASN A 44 -16.57 4.00 -6.78
CA ASN A 44 -16.71 3.67 -8.19
C ASN A 44 -15.35 3.51 -8.88
N THR A 45 -14.39 4.37 -8.57
CA THR A 45 -13.02 4.27 -9.12
C THR A 45 -12.38 2.95 -8.71
N LEU A 46 -12.46 2.58 -7.44
CA LEU A 46 -11.92 1.31 -6.95
C LEU A 46 -12.64 0.12 -7.59
N LYS A 47 -13.98 0.14 -7.65
CA LYS A 47 -14.77 -0.98 -8.14
C LYS A 47 -14.58 -1.27 -9.63
N TYR A 48 -14.45 -0.22 -10.45
CA TYR A 48 -14.49 -0.37 -11.90
C TYR A 48 -13.16 -0.10 -12.62
N LYS A 49 -12.24 0.62 -12.01
CA LYS A 49 -10.99 1.02 -12.67
C LYS A 49 -9.75 0.53 -11.92
N ASP A 50 -9.74 0.70 -10.61
CA ASP A 50 -8.63 0.39 -9.69
C ASP A 50 -7.24 0.55 -10.33
N PRO A 51 -6.86 1.77 -10.75
CA PRO A 51 -5.67 1.99 -11.57
C PRO A 51 -4.37 1.56 -10.85
N TYR A 52 -4.40 1.52 -9.53
CA TYR A 52 -3.27 1.17 -8.67
C TYR A 52 -3.34 -0.27 -8.12
N MET A 53 -4.35 -1.05 -8.52
CA MET A 53 -4.57 -2.43 -8.05
C MET A 53 -4.68 -2.57 -6.54
N VAL A 54 -5.30 -1.59 -5.88
CA VAL A 54 -5.51 -1.55 -4.43
C VAL A 54 -6.31 -2.75 -3.94
N LEU A 55 -7.31 -3.17 -4.74
CA LEU A 55 -8.13 -4.33 -4.38
C LEU A 55 -7.38 -5.65 -4.50
N ALA A 56 -6.42 -5.75 -5.42
CA ALA A 56 -5.57 -6.93 -5.55
C ALA A 56 -4.60 -7.07 -4.37
N ASP A 57 -4.16 -5.96 -3.79
CA ASP A 57 -3.24 -5.95 -2.66
C ASP A 57 -3.95 -6.01 -1.30
N PHE A 58 -5.28 -5.97 -1.29
CA PHE A 58 -6.06 -5.81 -0.05
C PHE A 58 -5.80 -6.91 0.98
N ASP A 59 -5.76 -8.17 0.56
CA ASP A 59 -5.55 -9.30 1.48
C ASP A 59 -4.13 -9.30 2.08
N ALA A 60 -3.13 -8.94 1.27
CA ALA A 60 -1.76 -8.77 1.73
C ALA A 60 -1.65 -7.61 2.72
N TYR A 61 -2.31 -6.48 2.43
CA TYR A 61 -2.39 -5.33 3.33
C TYR A 61 -3.06 -5.70 4.65
N GLN A 62 -4.20 -6.39 4.62
CA GLN A 62 -4.90 -6.83 5.81
C GLN A 62 -4.03 -7.74 6.68
N SER A 63 -3.34 -8.69 6.06
CA SER A 63 -2.41 -9.59 6.77
C SER A 63 -1.25 -8.82 7.41
N ALA A 64 -0.68 -7.85 6.71
CA ALA A 64 0.38 -7.00 7.24
C ALA A 64 -0.11 -6.14 8.42
N GLN A 65 -1.31 -5.57 8.35
CA GLN A 65 -1.92 -4.82 9.45
C GLN A 65 -2.17 -5.69 10.68
N GLN A 66 -2.66 -6.90 10.47
CA GLN A 66 -2.86 -7.85 11.56
C GLN A 66 -1.54 -8.22 12.22
N TYR A 67 -0.50 -8.53 11.43
CA TYR A 67 0.83 -8.82 11.94
C TYR A 67 1.42 -7.64 12.73
N ALA A 68 1.31 -6.42 12.21
CA ALA A 68 1.75 -5.22 12.92
C ALA A 68 1.02 -5.05 14.26
N SER A 69 -0.30 -5.28 14.27
CA SER A 69 -1.11 -5.22 15.48
C SER A 69 -0.69 -6.26 16.52
N GLU A 70 -0.37 -7.48 16.10
CA GLU A 70 0.14 -8.52 17.00
C GLU A 70 1.55 -8.17 17.54
N CYS A 71 2.44 -7.65 16.70
CA CYS A 71 3.76 -7.19 17.14
C CYS A 71 3.66 -6.04 18.16
N TYR A 72 2.69 -5.14 17.97
CA TYR A 72 2.47 -4.00 18.87
C TYR A 72 2.04 -4.41 20.28
N LYS A 73 1.42 -5.57 20.46
CA LYS A 73 1.04 -6.12 21.77
C LYS A 73 2.23 -6.56 22.63
N ASP A 74 3.39 -6.78 22.00
CA ASP A 74 4.64 -7.11 22.66
C ASP A 74 5.59 -5.90 22.61
N PRO A 75 5.70 -5.11 23.71
CA PRO A 75 6.53 -3.91 23.72
C PRO A 75 8.01 -4.19 23.47
N ALA A 76 8.52 -5.32 23.91
CA ALA A 76 9.93 -5.68 23.71
C ALA A 76 10.20 -5.95 22.21
N LYS A 77 9.34 -6.71 21.58
CA LYS A 77 9.41 -6.98 20.14
C LYS A 77 9.24 -5.70 19.33
N TRP A 78 8.24 -4.88 19.65
CA TRP A 78 7.97 -3.63 18.93
C TRP A 78 9.14 -2.64 19.01
N ASN A 79 9.67 -2.43 20.24
CA ASN A 79 10.82 -1.55 20.45
C ASN A 79 12.05 -2.05 19.70
N ASN A 80 12.28 -3.36 19.69
CA ASN A 80 13.39 -3.96 18.96
C ASN A 80 13.26 -3.71 17.44
N MET A 81 12.07 -3.91 16.86
CA MET A 81 11.77 -3.59 15.47
C MET A 81 12.02 -2.10 15.16
N SER A 82 11.60 -1.20 16.07
CA SER A 82 11.86 0.24 15.94
C SER A 82 13.36 0.56 15.92
N LEU A 83 14.14 -0.05 16.80
CA LEU A 83 15.60 0.13 16.82
C LEU A 83 16.26 -0.32 15.52
N TYR A 84 15.84 -1.46 14.97
CA TYR A 84 16.34 -1.91 13.67
C TYR A 84 15.96 -0.95 12.54
N ASN A 85 14.76 -0.41 12.56
CA ASN A 85 14.34 0.59 11.58
C ASN A 85 15.16 1.88 11.67
N ILE A 86 15.44 2.35 12.88
CA ILE A 86 16.30 3.54 13.11
C ILE A 86 17.71 3.25 12.61
N ALA A 87 18.29 2.10 12.97
CA ALA A 87 19.62 1.71 12.53
C ALA A 87 19.73 1.60 11.00
N GLY A 88 18.65 1.14 10.33
CA GLY A 88 18.58 1.01 8.90
C GLY A 88 18.19 2.30 8.14
N ALA A 89 17.78 3.36 8.85
CA ALA A 89 17.22 4.57 8.24
C ALA A 89 18.23 5.36 7.37
N GLY A 90 19.52 5.14 7.53
CA GLY A 90 20.57 5.77 6.71
C GLY A 90 20.38 5.56 5.20
N VAL A 91 19.76 4.45 4.82
CA VAL A 91 19.40 4.16 3.42
C VAL A 91 18.45 5.21 2.83
N PHE A 92 17.64 5.87 3.66
CA PHE A 92 16.69 6.91 3.25
C PHE A 92 17.25 8.33 3.36
N SER A 93 18.56 8.48 3.65
CA SER A 93 19.20 9.80 3.75
C SER A 93 19.15 10.54 2.40
N ALA A 94 18.79 11.81 2.46
CA ALA A 94 18.78 12.68 1.29
C ALA A 94 20.18 12.81 0.68
N ASP A 95 21.20 12.89 1.51
CA ASP A 95 22.60 12.99 1.06
C ASP A 95 23.01 11.78 0.23
N ARG A 96 22.63 10.57 0.65
CA ARG A 96 22.85 9.36 -0.13
C ARG A 96 22.13 9.42 -1.49
N ALA A 97 20.87 9.83 -1.50
CA ALA A 97 20.09 9.92 -2.72
C ALA A 97 20.69 10.93 -3.71
N VAL A 98 21.10 12.11 -3.22
CA VAL A 98 21.75 13.15 -4.03
C VAL A 98 23.10 12.65 -4.57
N ASP A 99 23.90 11.98 -3.74
CA ASP A 99 25.20 11.44 -4.17
C ASP A 99 25.03 10.34 -5.25
N GLU A 100 24.02 9.49 -5.12
CA GLU A 100 23.67 8.50 -6.14
C GLU A 100 23.21 9.15 -7.44
N TYR A 101 22.37 10.19 -7.39
CA TYR A 101 21.99 10.96 -8.58
C TYR A 101 23.21 11.63 -9.23
N ALA A 102 24.05 12.26 -8.44
CA ALA A 102 25.27 12.89 -8.93
C ALA A 102 26.15 11.89 -9.68
N LYS A 103 26.39 10.72 -9.08
CA LYS A 103 27.27 9.70 -9.65
C LYS A 103 26.63 8.94 -10.83
N ASN A 104 25.38 8.49 -10.64
CA ASN A 104 24.78 7.49 -11.56
C ASN A 104 24.03 8.15 -12.71
N ILE A 105 23.44 9.33 -12.50
CA ILE A 105 22.63 10.04 -13.49
C ILE A 105 23.40 11.17 -14.13
N TRP A 106 23.91 12.12 -13.31
CA TRP A 106 24.59 13.29 -13.81
C TRP A 106 26.07 13.06 -14.13
N LYS A 107 26.64 11.91 -13.73
CA LYS A 107 28.03 11.55 -13.99
C LYS A 107 29.05 12.59 -13.48
N LEU A 108 28.71 13.24 -12.39
CA LEU A 108 29.61 14.21 -11.74
C LEU A 108 30.69 13.43 -10.97
N THR A 109 31.93 13.69 -11.30
CA THR A 109 33.10 13.24 -10.49
C THR A 109 33.49 14.37 -9.55
N LYS A 110 33.67 14.01 -8.27
CA LYS A 110 34.29 14.95 -7.30
C LYS A 110 35.77 15.11 -7.63
#